data_0af3bb88507e80b3673a4ea3aaa383da
#
_entry.id   0af3bb88507e80b3673a4ea3aaa383da
#
_cell.length_a   1.000
_cell.length_b   1.000
_cell.length_c   1.000
_cell.angle_alpha   90.00
_cell.angle_beta   90.00
_cell.angle_gamma   90.00
#
_symmetry.space_group_name_H-M   'P 1'
#
loop_
_entity.id
_entity.type
_entity.pdbx_description
1 polymer ?
#
loop_
_entity_poly.entity_id
_entity_poly.type
_entity_poly.pdbx_seq_one_letter_code
_entity_poly.pdbx_strand_id
1 'polypeptide(L)'
;MNDKHIIISDELLSAFLDGNTSAEDTMRVLKAAEQDENLQEIIRIASEVDEDMASLKPAITKPVPMTAMAAKQKENYLCDIECEEFILHQFGIETTHKTLLDEAYRNCWLKDKGMPLYNIGRLLEKNNLSVSRRYDSTTEDIARLLAKGNQLIAVIDNTQLLHDVAADTSQPNHAVAISSISIESDEITLFNPYTEEELTTYPLSSFVKAWTQSNYYLVVVNTTDRFVYEPYPISLDDVQLDDDLTDLQEAIAENAHEIWAKARTDQGWTYEPERNDQKKETPDMVPYCNLPESEKLYDREMAMQTLKLVKKLGFEIRKI
;
A
#
# COMPACT_ATOMS: atom_id res chain seq x y z
N MET A 1 4.98 43.77 30.65
CA MET A 1 4.91 42.37 31.10
C MET A 1 5.44 41.52 29.94
N ASN A 2 6.52 40.81 30.15
CA ASN A 2 7.13 39.99 29.08
C ASN A 2 6.27 38.74 28.87
N ASP A 3 5.52 38.71 27.81
CA ASP A 3 4.94 37.44 27.32
C ASP A 3 6.06 36.58 26.79
N LYS A 4 6.53 35.64 27.61
CA LYS A 4 7.41 34.58 27.17
C LYS A 4 6.58 33.61 26.33
N HIS A 5 6.78 33.62 25.03
CA HIS A 5 6.29 32.54 24.15
C HIS A 5 6.71 31.19 24.74
N ILE A 6 5.74 30.37 25.07
CA ILE A 6 5.99 29.00 25.58
C ILE A 6 6.27 28.14 24.36
N ILE A 7 7.52 27.72 24.19
CA ILE A 7 7.93 26.81 23.12
C ILE A 7 7.64 25.37 23.57
N ILE A 8 6.84 24.66 22.81
CA ILE A 8 6.53 23.22 22.99
C ILE A 8 7.41 22.42 22.04
N SER A 9 8.10 21.39 22.55
CA SER A 9 8.86 20.47 21.70
C SER A 9 7.92 19.47 21.03
N ASP A 10 8.34 18.93 19.88
CA ASP A 10 7.57 17.92 19.14
C ASP A 10 7.32 16.66 19.98
N GLU A 11 8.29 16.26 20.82
CA GLU A 11 8.15 15.13 21.73
C GLU A 11 7.08 15.39 22.80
N LEU A 12 7.02 16.61 23.34
CA LEU A 12 6.02 16.97 24.34
C LEU A 12 4.62 17.04 23.72
N LEU A 13 4.53 17.58 22.51
CA LEU A 13 3.27 17.63 21.77
C LEU A 13 2.76 16.21 21.43
N SER A 14 3.63 15.34 20.94
CA SER A 14 3.30 13.93 20.67
C SER A 14 2.81 13.23 21.94
N ALA A 15 3.54 13.36 23.04
CA ALA A 15 3.15 12.77 24.33
C ALA A 15 1.79 13.31 24.85
N PHE A 16 1.49 14.59 24.57
CA PHE A 16 0.21 15.20 24.91
C PHE A 16 -0.94 14.61 24.09
N LEU A 17 -0.76 14.49 22.78
CA LEU A 17 -1.73 13.89 21.86
C LEU A 17 -1.98 12.40 22.18
N ASP A 18 -0.97 11.68 22.65
CA ASP A 18 -1.07 10.29 23.08
C ASP A 18 -1.66 10.12 24.50
N GLY A 19 -2.00 11.21 25.19
CA GLY A 19 -2.50 11.18 26.59
C GLY A 19 -1.46 10.76 27.62
N ASN A 20 -0.16 10.80 27.30
CA ASN A 20 0.97 10.32 28.11
C ASN A 20 1.76 11.44 28.78
N THR A 21 1.15 12.60 29.04
CA THR A 21 1.80 13.73 29.71
C THR A 21 1.45 13.82 31.18
N SER A 22 2.35 14.44 31.97
CA SER A 22 2.04 14.85 33.34
C SER A 22 0.98 15.97 33.33
N ALA A 23 0.25 16.15 34.45
CA ALA A 23 -0.71 17.26 34.59
C ALA A 23 -0.06 18.64 34.38
N GLU A 24 1.20 18.81 34.77
CA GLU A 24 1.97 20.05 34.60
C GLU A 24 2.30 20.29 33.11
N ASP A 25 2.74 19.26 32.39
CA ASP A 25 3.06 19.34 30.98
C ASP A 25 1.81 19.51 30.12
N THR A 26 0.70 18.86 30.47
CA THR A 26 -0.61 19.08 29.85
C THR A 26 -1.02 20.54 29.94
N MET A 27 -0.89 21.17 31.12
CA MET A 27 -1.20 22.59 31.30
C MET A 27 -0.24 23.52 30.52
N ARG A 28 1.02 23.12 30.32
CA ARG A 28 1.97 23.86 29.49
C ARG A 28 1.56 23.86 28.01
N VAL A 29 1.16 22.69 27.47
CA VAL A 29 0.70 22.56 26.08
C VAL A 29 -0.57 23.37 25.86
N LEU A 30 -1.58 23.25 26.72
CA LEU A 30 -2.83 23.99 26.61
C LEU A 30 -2.61 25.49 26.66
N LYS A 31 -1.70 25.96 27.53
CA LYS A 31 -1.38 27.38 27.68
C LYS A 31 -0.58 27.93 26.51
N ALA A 32 0.23 27.12 25.86
CA ALA A 32 0.89 27.46 24.59
C ALA A 32 -0.11 27.56 23.46
N ALA A 33 -1.08 26.63 23.39
CA ALA A 33 -2.14 26.61 22.40
C ALA A 33 -3.04 27.86 22.49
N GLU A 34 -3.27 28.44 23.66
CA GLU A 34 -4.01 29.71 23.80
C GLU A 34 -3.34 30.88 23.06
N GLN A 35 -2.07 30.77 22.72
CA GLN A 35 -1.26 31.82 22.10
C GLN A 35 -0.76 31.48 20.68
N ASP A 36 -1.03 30.28 20.19
CA ASP A 36 -0.58 29.74 18.89
C ASP A 36 -1.74 29.05 18.14
N GLU A 37 -2.25 29.74 17.11
CA GLU A 37 -3.36 29.24 16.28
C GLU A 37 -3.01 27.92 15.55
N ASN A 38 -1.75 27.71 15.17
CA ASN A 38 -1.34 26.46 14.52
C ASN A 38 -1.36 25.30 15.52
N LEU A 39 -0.91 25.54 16.75
CA LEU A 39 -0.95 24.53 17.80
C LEU A 39 -2.39 24.21 18.24
N GLN A 40 -3.27 25.21 18.28
CA GLN A 40 -4.72 25.00 18.49
C GLN A 40 -5.31 24.11 17.41
N GLU A 41 -4.98 24.35 16.15
CA GLU A 41 -5.53 23.60 15.02
C GLU A 41 -5.04 22.14 15.04
N ILE A 42 -3.76 21.89 15.36
CA ILE A 42 -3.22 20.53 15.51
C ILE A 42 -3.95 19.78 16.63
N ILE A 43 -4.14 20.40 17.79
CA ILE A 43 -4.86 19.79 18.93
C ILE A 43 -6.33 19.55 18.59
N ARG A 44 -6.98 20.47 17.87
CA ARG A 44 -8.37 20.32 17.43
C ARG A 44 -8.54 19.13 16.50
N ILE A 45 -7.69 19.03 15.46
CA ILE A 45 -7.71 17.91 14.51
C ILE A 45 -7.48 16.58 15.23
N ALA A 46 -6.51 16.52 16.15
CA ALA A 46 -6.24 15.33 16.93
C ALA A 46 -7.41 14.95 17.85
N SER A 47 -8.06 15.94 18.48
CA SER A 47 -9.24 15.71 19.35
C SER A 47 -10.46 15.21 18.56
N GLU A 48 -10.68 15.72 17.35
CA GLU A 48 -11.77 15.26 16.47
C GLU A 48 -11.54 13.79 16.06
N VAL A 49 -10.28 13.40 15.80
CA VAL A 49 -9.92 12.00 15.54
C VAL A 49 -10.16 11.13 16.79
N ASP A 50 -9.85 11.62 17.99
CA ASP A 50 -10.09 10.91 19.25
C ASP A 50 -11.57 10.83 19.65
N GLU A 51 -12.39 11.84 19.35
CA GLU A 51 -13.84 11.80 19.57
C GLU A 51 -14.54 10.83 18.63
N ASP A 52 -14.12 10.74 17.38
CA ASP A 52 -14.58 9.72 16.43
C ASP A 52 -14.17 8.31 16.90
N MET A 53 -12.95 8.16 17.46
CA MET A 53 -12.48 6.92 18.07
C MET A 53 -13.18 6.60 19.41
N ALA A 54 -13.55 7.59 20.20
CA ALA A 54 -14.29 7.41 21.49
C ALA A 54 -15.75 7.00 21.25
N SER A 55 -16.36 7.42 20.14
CA SER A 55 -17.71 6.99 19.73
C SER A 55 -17.75 5.50 19.32
N LEU A 56 -16.58 4.89 19.06
CA LEU A 56 -16.41 3.47 18.74
C LEU A 56 -16.16 2.58 19.99
N LYS A 57 -16.14 3.15 21.22
CA LYS A 57 -16.06 2.33 22.44
C LYS A 57 -17.40 1.65 22.70
N PRO A 58 -17.51 0.30 22.67
CA PRO A 58 -18.77 -0.35 22.99
C PRO A 58 -19.09 -0.17 24.47
N ALA A 59 -20.30 0.34 24.74
CA ALA A 59 -20.89 0.29 26.06
C ALA A 59 -20.92 -1.19 26.52
N ILE A 60 -20.32 -1.48 27.69
CA ILE A 60 -20.41 -2.77 28.34
C ILE A 60 -21.87 -3.00 28.75
N THR A 61 -22.64 -3.69 27.94
CA THR A 61 -23.95 -4.23 28.29
C THR A 61 -23.98 -5.72 27.96
N LYS A 62 -24.23 -6.50 29.01
CA LYS A 62 -24.62 -7.92 29.18
C LYS A 62 -24.68 -8.80 27.91
N PRO A 63 -24.30 -10.08 28.00
CA PRO A 63 -24.32 -11.00 26.86
C PRO A 63 -25.74 -11.16 26.31
N VAL A 64 -25.93 -10.74 25.09
CA VAL A 64 -27.15 -10.99 24.31
C VAL A 64 -27.01 -12.35 23.65
N PRO A 65 -28.07 -13.21 23.66
CA PRO A 65 -28.00 -14.54 23.05
C PRO A 65 -27.74 -14.44 21.54
N MET A 66 -26.95 -15.37 21.05
CA MET A 66 -26.45 -15.52 19.67
C MET A 66 -27.55 -15.92 18.66
N THR A 67 -28.68 -15.20 18.58
CA THR A 67 -29.75 -15.43 17.61
C THR A 67 -30.41 -14.12 17.19
N ALA A 68 -29.62 -13.20 16.68
CA ALA A 68 -30.04 -12.13 15.75
C ALA A 68 -28.78 -11.40 15.26
N MET A 69 -27.98 -12.04 14.43
CA MET A 69 -27.11 -11.30 13.53
C MET A 69 -28.01 -10.72 12.43
N ALA A 70 -28.73 -9.63 12.75
CA ALA A 70 -29.14 -8.70 11.73
C ALA A 70 -27.89 -8.40 10.87
N ALA A 71 -28.06 -8.45 9.54
CA ALA A 71 -27.04 -8.08 8.58
C ALA A 71 -26.39 -6.76 9.01
N LYS A 72 -25.26 -6.83 9.73
CA LYS A 72 -24.36 -5.71 9.83
C LYS A 72 -23.95 -5.45 8.41
N GLN A 73 -24.24 -4.25 7.91
CA GLN A 73 -23.48 -3.72 6.78
C GLN A 73 -22.00 -3.85 7.22
N LYS A 74 -21.33 -4.89 6.72
CA LYS A 74 -19.88 -5.01 6.91
C LYS A 74 -19.31 -3.74 6.32
N GLU A 75 -18.50 -3.05 7.10
CA GLU A 75 -17.81 -1.86 6.65
C GLU A 75 -16.97 -2.28 5.45
N ASN A 76 -17.31 -1.76 4.26
CA ASN A 76 -16.83 -2.23 2.95
C ASN A 76 -15.30 -2.08 2.74
N TYR A 77 -14.55 -1.63 3.73
CA TYR A 77 -13.12 -1.30 3.65
C TYR A 77 -12.20 -2.17 4.53
N LEU A 78 -12.72 -3.24 5.12
CA LEU A 78 -11.92 -4.14 5.96
C LEU A 78 -11.58 -5.48 5.28
N CYS A 79 -12.01 -5.67 4.04
CA CYS A 79 -11.77 -6.90 3.29
C CYS A 79 -10.28 -7.24 3.14
N ASP A 80 -9.42 -6.22 3.03
CA ASP A 80 -7.97 -6.40 2.95
C ASP A 80 -7.43 -7.04 4.24
N ILE A 81 -7.86 -6.50 5.40
CA ILE A 81 -7.43 -6.99 6.73
C ILE A 81 -7.94 -8.42 6.96
N GLU A 82 -9.20 -8.71 6.57
CA GLU A 82 -9.77 -10.06 6.69
C GLU A 82 -9.03 -11.08 5.80
N CYS A 83 -8.62 -10.68 4.59
CA CYS A 83 -7.78 -11.53 3.72
C CYS A 83 -6.38 -11.75 4.31
N GLU A 84 -5.75 -10.73 4.87
CA GLU A 84 -4.44 -10.87 5.50
C GLU A 84 -4.53 -11.72 6.77
N GLU A 85 -5.60 -11.59 7.58
CA GLU A 85 -5.90 -12.44 8.73
C GLU A 85 -6.03 -13.91 8.32
N PHE A 86 -6.86 -14.17 7.29
CA PHE A 86 -7.01 -15.51 6.73
C PHE A 86 -5.67 -16.14 6.34
N ILE A 87 -4.81 -15.39 5.63
CA ILE A 87 -3.49 -15.88 5.21
C ILE A 87 -2.57 -16.12 6.41
N LEU A 88 -2.56 -15.25 7.42
CA LEU A 88 -1.77 -15.45 8.65
C LEU A 88 -2.15 -16.77 9.32
N HIS A 89 -3.44 -17.07 9.43
CA HIS A 89 -3.92 -18.34 9.97
C HIS A 89 -3.49 -19.54 9.12
N GLN A 90 -3.43 -19.43 7.77
CA GLN A 90 -2.92 -20.50 6.91
C GLN A 90 -1.42 -20.80 7.16
N PHE A 91 -0.65 -19.82 7.62
CA PHE A 91 0.74 -20.01 8.05
C PHE A 91 0.88 -20.37 9.54
N GLY A 92 -0.24 -20.59 10.25
CA GLY A 92 -0.24 -20.93 11.68
C GLY A 92 0.13 -19.76 12.59
N ILE A 93 -0.01 -18.53 12.12
CA ILE A 93 0.24 -17.31 12.90
C ILE A 93 -1.07 -16.89 13.54
N GLU A 94 -1.17 -17.07 14.85
CA GLU A 94 -2.35 -16.67 15.63
C GLU A 94 -2.41 -15.15 15.80
N THR A 95 -3.51 -14.57 15.39
CA THR A 95 -3.79 -13.13 15.51
C THR A 95 -5.30 -12.90 15.65
N THR A 96 -5.70 -11.65 15.86
CA THR A 96 -7.12 -11.27 15.90
C THR A 96 -7.36 -10.10 14.98
N HIS A 97 -8.56 -10.04 14.41
CA HIS A 97 -8.99 -8.92 13.56
C HIS A 97 -8.71 -7.55 14.21
N LYS A 98 -9.02 -7.41 15.51
CA LYS A 98 -8.76 -6.18 16.25
C LYS A 98 -7.28 -5.81 16.29
N THR A 99 -6.39 -6.79 16.54
CA THR A 99 -4.93 -6.54 16.57
C THR A 99 -4.42 -6.03 15.22
N LEU A 100 -4.89 -6.64 14.12
CA LEU A 100 -4.51 -6.26 12.77
C LEU A 100 -5.06 -4.88 12.39
N LEU A 101 -6.29 -4.60 12.77
CA LEU A 101 -6.93 -3.30 12.55
C LEU A 101 -6.19 -2.18 13.28
N ASP A 102 -5.91 -2.37 14.57
CA ASP A 102 -5.15 -1.43 15.40
C ASP A 102 -3.74 -1.18 14.82
N GLU A 103 -3.09 -2.22 14.27
CA GLU A 103 -1.78 -2.10 13.62
C GLU A 103 -1.86 -1.33 12.30
N ALA A 104 -2.88 -1.59 11.48
CA ALA A 104 -3.08 -0.91 10.21
C ALA A 104 -3.36 0.60 10.40
N TYR A 105 -4.15 0.97 11.42
CA TYR A 105 -4.39 2.36 11.78
C TYR A 105 -3.12 3.04 12.31
N ARG A 106 -2.41 2.40 13.25
CA ARG A 106 -1.19 2.96 13.85
C ARG A 106 -0.11 3.28 12.82
N ASN A 107 -0.04 2.50 11.75
CA ASN A 107 0.93 2.71 10.66
C ASN A 107 0.36 3.52 9.48
N CYS A 108 -0.84 4.05 9.59
CA CYS A 108 -1.51 4.79 8.52
C CYS A 108 -1.64 4.01 7.19
N TRP A 109 -1.75 2.68 7.27
CA TRP A 109 -1.93 1.83 6.09
C TRP A 109 -3.38 1.81 5.62
N LEU A 110 -4.33 1.96 6.54
CA LEU A 110 -5.75 2.08 6.25
C LEU A 110 -6.13 3.56 6.03
N LYS A 111 -6.99 3.81 5.05
CA LYS A 111 -7.55 5.12 4.70
C LYS A 111 -9.09 5.04 4.76
N ASP A 112 -9.77 6.19 4.65
CA ASP A 112 -11.24 6.28 4.72
C ASP A 112 -11.98 5.37 3.71
N LYS A 113 -11.32 5.02 2.60
CA LYS A 113 -11.88 4.18 1.53
C LYS A 113 -11.26 2.78 1.46
N GLY A 114 -10.63 2.31 2.54
CA GLY A 114 -9.94 1.04 2.57
C GLY A 114 -8.41 1.15 2.48
N MET A 115 -7.75 0.03 2.31
CA MET A 115 -6.31 -0.03 2.20
C MET A 115 -5.87 0.24 0.75
N PRO A 116 -5.00 1.23 0.48
CA PRO A 116 -4.42 1.40 -0.85
C PRO A 116 -3.69 0.15 -1.32
N LEU A 117 -3.74 -0.15 -2.63
CA LEU A 117 -3.15 -1.37 -3.19
C LEU A 117 -1.71 -1.64 -2.73
N TYR A 118 -0.87 -0.60 -2.67
CA TYR A 118 0.53 -0.74 -2.24
C TYR A 118 0.70 -1.06 -0.75
N ASN A 119 -0.35 -0.93 0.06
CA ASN A 119 -0.33 -1.29 1.48
C ASN A 119 -0.84 -2.71 1.74
N ILE A 120 -1.60 -3.32 0.81
CA ILE A 120 -2.07 -4.70 0.96
C ILE A 120 -0.87 -5.62 1.11
N GLY A 121 -0.86 -6.46 2.13
CA GLY A 121 0.26 -7.33 2.51
C GLY A 121 1.21 -6.73 3.55
N ARG A 122 1.01 -5.47 4.00
CA ARG A 122 1.86 -4.87 5.04
C ARG A 122 1.75 -5.56 6.39
N LEU A 123 0.57 -6.02 6.75
CA LEU A 123 0.36 -6.79 7.99
C LEU A 123 1.05 -8.16 7.89
N LEU A 124 1.11 -8.77 6.71
CA LEU A 124 1.85 -10.00 6.46
C LEU A 124 3.36 -9.78 6.59
N GLU A 125 3.90 -8.70 6.00
CA GLU A 125 5.31 -8.31 6.17
C GLU A 125 5.66 -8.07 7.64
N LYS A 126 4.79 -7.42 8.39
CA LYS A 126 4.96 -7.17 9.84
C LYS A 126 5.01 -8.47 10.65
N ASN A 127 4.35 -9.51 10.18
CA ASN A 127 4.38 -10.86 10.78
C ASN A 127 5.46 -11.77 10.18
N ASN A 128 6.52 -11.19 9.60
CA ASN A 128 7.70 -11.87 9.06
C ASN A 128 7.41 -12.80 7.86
N LEU A 129 6.36 -12.53 7.10
CA LEU A 129 6.15 -13.15 5.80
C LEU A 129 6.78 -12.29 4.70
N SER A 130 7.25 -12.93 3.65
CA SER A 130 7.73 -12.25 2.44
C SER A 130 6.59 -12.01 1.48
N VAL A 131 6.50 -10.78 0.97
CA VAL A 131 5.42 -10.31 0.11
C VAL A 131 5.98 -9.68 -1.16
N SER A 132 5.41 -10.00 -2.31
CA SER A 132 5.60 -9.24 -3.53
C SER A 132 4.26 -8.84 -4.13
N ARG A 133 4.23 -7.69 -4.80
CA ARG A 133 3.05 -7.12 -5.44
C ARG A 133 3.27 -7.05 -6.92
N ARG A 134 2.29 -7.49 -7.71
CA ARG A 134 2.38 -7.61 -9.16
C ARG A 134 1.14 -7.02 -9.82
N TYR A 135 1.31 -6.50 -11.02
CA TYR A 135 0.23 -6.12 -11.93
C TYR A 135 0.31 -6.98 -13.19
N ASP A 136 -0.67 -6.93 -14.05
CA ASP A 136 -0.74 -7.69 -15.30
C ASP A 136 -0.53 -9.20 -15.11
N SER A 137 -0.90 -9.75 -13.93
CA SER A 137 -0.80 -11.17 -13.65
C SER A 137 -1.82 -11.95 -14.48
N THR A 138 -1.51 -13.22 -14.74
CA THR A 138 -2.38 -14.11 -15.53
C THR A 138 -2.98 -15.22 -14.67
N THR A 139 -3.96 -15.94 -15.19
CA THR A 139 -4.53 -17.14 -14.55
C THR A 139 -3.49 -18.25 -14.42
N GLU A 140 -2.57 -18.36 -15.38
CA GLU A 140 -1.44 -19.27 -15.36
C GLU A 140 -0.44 -18.90 -14.25
N ASP A 141 -0.23 -17.59 -14.00
CA ASP A 141 0.58 -17.15 -12.87
C ASP A 141 -0.05 -17.55 -11.54
N ILE A 142 -1.37 -17.38 -11.37
CA ILE A 142 -2.09 -17.84 -10.18
C ILE A 142 -1.87 -19.33 -9.99
N ALA A 143 -2.11 -20.15 -11.00
CA ALA A 143 -1.94 -21.60 -10.93
C ALA A 143 -0.50 -21.98 -10.56
N ARG A 144 0.48 -21.37 -11.23
CA ARG A 144 1.92 -21.60 -11.00
C ARG A 144 2.37 -21.21 -9.60
N LEU A 145 1.89 -20.07 -9.09
CA LEU A 145 2.26 -19.55 -7.78
C LEU A 145 1.64 -20.37 -6.65
N LEU A 146 0.36 -20.76 -6.77
CA LEU A 146 -0.28 -21.68 -5.83
C LEU A 146 0.42 -23.04 -5.79
N ALA A 147 0.80 -23.59 -6.97
CA ALA A 147 1.55 -24.85 -7.04
C ALA A 147 2.93 -24.78 -6.37
N LYS A 148 3.54 -23.58 -6.27
CA LYS A 148 4.75 -23.33 -5.50
C LYS A 148 4.52 -23.14 -3.99
N GLY A 149 3.27 -23.25 -3.53
CA GLY A 149 2.90 -23.09 -2.12
C GLY A 149 2.78 -21.65 -1.64
N ASN A 150 2.68 -20.68 -2.55
CA ASN A 150 2.38 -19.31 -2.16
C ASN A 150 0.91 -19.15 -1.82
N GLN A 151 0.60 -18.18 -0.95
CA GLN A 151 -0.72 -17.64 -0.72
C GLN A 151 -0.90 -16.39 -1.57
N LEU A 152 -2.12 -16.13 -2.04
CA LEU A 152 -2.38 -15.06 -2.99
C LEU A 152 -3.57 -14.20 -2.55
N ILE A 153 -3.46 -12.86 -2.69
CA ILE A 153 -4.59 -11.93 -2.59
C ILE A 153 -4.76 -11.23 -3.94
N ALA A 154 -5.97 -11.22 -4.45
CA ALA A 154 -6.35 -10.41 -5.60
C ALA A 154 -7.29 -9.27 -5.17
N VAL A 155 -7.28 -8.17 -5.91
CA VAL A 155 -8.25 -7.07 -5.74
C VAL A 155 -9.15 -7.02 -6.94
N ILE A 156 -10.47 -7.05 -6.70
CA ILE A 156 -11.49 -7.24 -7.73
C ILE A 156 -12.60 -6.18 -7.61
N ASP A 157 -13.36 -6.01 -8.67
CA ASP A 157 -14.68 -5.39 -8.61
C ASP A 157 -15.73 -6.43 -8.17
N ASN A 158 -16.11 -6.35 -6.91
CA ASN A 158 -17.04 -7.31 -6.31
C ASN A 158 -18.43 -7.29 -6.95
N THR A 159 -18.84 -6.18 -7.57
CA THR A 159 -20.12 -6.07 -8.27
C THR A 159 -20.18 -7.01 -9.47
N GLN A 160 -19.05 -7.23 -10.14
CA GLN A 160 -18.95 -8.16 -11.27
C GLN A 160 -18.99 -9.62 -10.83
N LEU A 161 -18.49 -9.92 -9.62
CA LEU A 161 -18.48 -11.29 -9.10
C LEU A 161 -19.79 -11.69 -8.45
N LEU A 162 -20.41 -10.81 -7.67
CA LEU A 162 -21.65 -11.10 -6.91
C LEU A 162 -22.91 -10.56 -7.57
N HIS A 163 -22.80 -9.87 -8.71
CA HIS A 163 -23.91 -9.19 -9.37
C HIS A 163 -24.65 -8.18 -8.47
N ASP A 164 -23.96 -7.63 -7.46
CA ASP A 164 -24.51 -6.61 -6.56
C ASP A 164 -24.44 -5.23 -7.21
N VAL A 165 -25.60 -4.60 -7.43
CA VAL A 165 -25.76 -3.36 -8.19
C VAL A 165 -25.54 -2.11 -7.29
N ALA A 166 -25.32 -2.29 -6.00
CA ALA A 166 -25.33 -1.19 -5.02
C ALA A 166 -23.94 -0.58 -4.74
N ALA A 167 -22.84 -1.16 -5.25
CA ALA A 167 -21.51 -0.64 -5.00
C ALA A 167 -21.10 0.41 -6.05
N ASP A 168 -20.32 1.42 -5.62
CA ASP A 168 -19.68 2.38 -6.52
C ASP A 168 -18.66 1.67 -7.40
N THR A 169 -18.98 1.51 -8.69
CA THR A 169 -18.24 0.69 -9.67
C THR A 169 -17.00 1.39 -10.25
N SER A 170 -16.62 2.55 -9.76
CA SER A 170 -15.56 3.36 -10.38
C SER A 170 -14.14 2.89 -10.09
N GLN A 171 -13.93 1.97 -9.12
CA GLN A 171 -12.60 1.46 -8.75
C GLN A 171 -12.67 0.03 -8.18
N PRO A 172 -11.58 -0.75 -8.27
CA PRO A 172 -11.49 -2.04 -7.59
C PRO A 172 -11.71 -1.81 -6.09
N ASN A 173 -12.68 -2.49 -5.54
CA ASN A 173 -13.21 -2.17 -4.23
C ASN A 173 -13.16 -3.33 -3.23
N HIS A 174 -12.60 -4.49 -3.62
CA HIS A 174 -12.70 -5.68 -2.80
C HIS A 174 -11.49 -6.61 -2.92
N ALA A 175 -10.89 -6.94 -1.77
CA ALA A 175 -9.84 -7.95 -1.69
C ALA A 175 -10.42 -9.35 -1.44
N VAL A 176 -9.83 -10.35 -2.09
CA VAL A 176 -10.14 -11.77 -1.89
C VAL A 176 -8.84 -12.58 -1.83
N ALA A 177 -8.79 -13.60 -0.98
CA ALA A 177 -7.67 -14.53 -1.00
C ALA A 177 -8.00 -15.74 -1.88
N ILE A 178 -7.02 -16.17 -2.71
CA ILE A 178 -7.21 -17.25 -3.68
C ILE A 178 -6.73 -18.55 -3.05
N SER A 179 -7.66 -19.50 -2.89
CA SER A 179 -7.37 -20.83 -2.33
C SER A 179 -6.97 -21.84 -3.40
N SER A 180 -7.71 -21.89 -4.52
CA SER A 180 -7.41 -22.80 -5.63
C SER A 180 -7.93 -22.28 -6.95
N ILE A 181 -7.38 -22.81 -8.05
CA ILE A 181 -7.80 -22.51 -9.42
C ILE A 181 -7.78 -23.78 -10.27
N SER A 182 -8.77 -23.93 -11.14
CA SER A 182 -8.78 -24.92 -12.20
C SER A 182 -9.16 -24.25 -13.52
N ILE A 183 -8.17 -24.09 -14.40
CA ILE A 183 -8.36 -23.46 -15.70
C ILE A 183 -9.21 -24.37 -16.60
N GLU A 184 -9.03 -25.69 -16.49
CA GLU A 184 -9.75 -26.68 -17.31
C GLU A 184 -11.26 -26.72 -17.00
N SER A 185 -11.65 -26.59 -15.71
CA SER A 185 -13.05 -26.61 -15.29
C SER A 185 -13.69 -25.23 -15.17
N ASP A 186 -13.00 -24.15 -15.53
CA ASP A 186 -13.43 -22.75 -15.36
C ASP A 186 -13.84 -22.45 -13.92
N GLU A 187 -13.02 -22.87 -12.93
CA GLU A 187 -13.31 -22.71 -11.51
C GLU A 187 -12.18 -22.00 -10.76
N ILE A 188 -12.55 -21.12 -9.82
CA ILE A 188 -11.68 -20.52 -8.84
C ILE A 188 -12.35 -20.53 -7.47
N THR A 189 -11.61 -20.95 -6.44
CA THR A 189 -12.10 -20.95 -5.05
C THR A 189 -11.43 -19.84 -4.27
N LEU A 190 -12.25 -19.00 -3.65
CA LEU A 190 -11.82 -17.79 -2.95
C LEU A 190 -12.25 -17.81 -1.48
N PHE A 191 -11.41 -17.30 -0.60
CA PHE A 191 -11.86 -16.69 0.62
C PHE A 191 -12.39 -15.30 0.26
N ASN A 192 -13.69 -15.11 0.42
CA ASN A 192 -14.35 -13.84 0.14
C ASN A 192 -14.99 -13.30 1.42
N PRO A 193 -14.46 -12.22 2.01
CA PRO A 193 -14.96 -11.67 3.27
C PRO A 193 -16.45 -11.29 3.27
N TYR A 194 -17.07 -11.14 2.09
CA TYR A 194 -18.50 -10.80 1.96
C TYR A 194 -19.43 -12.02 1.99
N THR A 195 -18.89 -13.23 1.94
CA THR A 195 -19.71 -14.46 1.99
C THR A 195 -19.77 -15.03 3.40
N GLU A 196 -20.83 -15.79 3.70
CA GLU A 196 -20.95 -16.50 4.99
C GLU A 196 -20.07 -17.76 5.02
N GLU A 197 -19.79 -18.32 3.85
CA GLU A 197 -18.94 -19.50 3.69
C GLU A 197 -17.48 -19.07 3.68
N GLU A 198 -16.64 -19.80 4.40
CA GLU A 198 -15.20 -19.51 4.47
C GLU A 198 -14.54 -19.55 3.08
N LEU A 199 -14.93 -20.52 2.26
CA LEU A 199 -14.44 -20.66 0.88
C LEU A 199 -15.64 -20.83 -0.08
N THR A 200 -15.65 -20.03 -1.13
CA THR A 200 -16.68 -20.06 -2.16
C THR A 200 -16.06 -20.24 -3.55
N THR A 201 -16.65 -21.12 -4.37
CA THR A 201 -16.19 -21.36 -5.74
C THR A 201 -17.01 -20.54 -6.74
N TYR A 202 -16.32 -19.89 -7.65
CA TYR A 202 -16.87 -19.05 -8.70
C TYR A 202 -16.40 -19.50 -10.08
N PRO A 203 -17.12 -19.16 -11.18
CA PRO A 203 -16.59 -19.29 -12.51
C PRO A 203 -15.34 -18.43 -12.67
N LEU A 204 -14.23 -19.02 -13.14
CA LEU A 204 -12.96 -18.32 -13.37
C LEU A 204 -13.14 -17.16 -14.35
N SER A 205 -13.96 -17.35 -15.39
CA SER A 205 -14.31 -16.31 -16.35
C SER A 205 -14.98 -15.08 -15.72
N SER A 206 -15.79 -15.25 -14.66
CA SER A 206 -16.39 -14.16 -13.89
C SER A 206 -15.37 -13.45 -13.02
N PHE A 207 -14.49 -14.21 -12.35
CA PHE A 207 -13.39 -13.66 -11.58
C PHE A 207 -12.45 -12.82 -12.45
N VAL A 208 -12.04 -13.32 -13.63
CA VAL A 208 -11.17 -12.59 -14.55
C VAL A 208 -11.75 -11.24 -14.94
N LYS A 209 -13.06 -11.17 -15.23
CA LYS A 209 -13.75 -9.90 -15.51
C LYS A 209 -13.69 -8.94 -14.33
N ALA A 210 -13.95 -9.42 -13.13
CA ALA A 210 -13.88 -8.63 -11.90
C ALA A 210 -12.45 -8.15 -11.61
N TRP A 211 -11.45 -8.93 -11.96
CA TRP A 211 -10.03 -8.66 -11.70
C TRP A 211 -9.41 -7.61 -12.63
N THR A 212 -9.97 -7.40 -13.82
CA THR A 212 -9.48 -6.38 -14.79
C THR A 212 -9.40 -4.98 -14.18
N GLN A 213 -10.32 -4.62 -13.27
CA GLN A 213 -10.42 -3.27 -12.70
C GLN A 213 -9.20 -2.88 -11.85
N SER A 214 -8.46 -3.84 -11.33
CA SER A 214 -7.20 -3.60 -10.59
C SER A 214 -5.96 -3.74 -11.47
N ASN A 215 -6.09 -3.81 -12.81
CA ASN A 215 -5.00 -4.18 -13.71
C ASN A 215 -4.38 -5.54 -13.32
N TYR A 216 -5.24 -6.52 -13.01
CA TYR A 216 -4.82 -7.87 -12.63
C TYR A 216 -3.82 -7.88 -11.46
N TYR A 217 -4.11 -7.02 -10.45
CA TYR A 217 -3.26 -6.89 -9.28
C TYR A 217 -3.26 -8.15 -8.43
N LEU A 218 -2.08 -8.59 -8.03
CA LEU A 218 -1.87 -9.80 -7.25
C LEU A 218 -0.80 -9.56 -6.16
N VAL A 219 -1.13 -9.91 -4.93
CA VAL A 219 -0.17 -10.00 -3.82
C VAL A 219 0.23 -11.46 -3.65
N VAL A 220 1.53 -11.73 -3.66
CA VAL A 220 2.12 -13.08 -3.53
C VAL A 220 2.84 -13.16 -2.19
N VAL A 221 2.51 -14.18 -1.41
CA VAL A 221 2.96 -14.32 -0.02
C VAL A 221 3.53 -15.71 0.24
N ASN A 222 4.64 -15.78 0.97
CA ASN A 222 5.18 -17.05 1.50
C ASN A 222 6.01 -16.80 2.76
N THR A 223 6.41 -17.86 3.46
CA THR A 223 7.42 -17.78 4.51
C THR A 223 8.77 -17.33 3.93
N THR A 224 9.56 -16.62 4.72
CA THR A 224 10.82 -16.02 4.25
C THR A 224 11.81 -17.03 3.68
N ASP A 225 11.83 -18.27 4.23
CA ASP A 225 12.68 -19.37 3.78
C ASP A 225 12.25 -20.04 2.46
N ARG A 226 10.98 -19.89 2.09
CA ARG A 226 10.39 -20.47 0.86
C ARG A 226 10.15 -19.45 -0.24
N PHE A 227 10.15 -18.16 0.13
CA PHE A 227 9.89 -17.10 -0.83
C PHE A 227 11.07 -16.95 -1.81
N VAL A 228 10.78 -17.13 -3.08
CA VAL A 228 11.73 -16.84 -4.16
C VAL A 228 11.26 -15.58 -4.87
N TYR A 229 12.04 -14.50 -4.76
CA TYR A 229 11.73 -13.27 -5.49
C TYR A 229 11.96 -13.49 -7.00
N GLU A 230 10.91 -13.30 -7.76
CA GLU A 230 10.93 -13.27 -9.22
C GLU A 230 10.57 -11.85 -9.66
N PRO A 231 11.47 -11.10 -10.33
CA PRO A 231 11.12 -9.80 -10.91
C PRO A 231 9.94 -9.96 -11.89
N TYR A 232 8.92 -9.12 -11.72
CA TYR A 232 7.73 -9.13 -12.55
C TYR A 232 7.38 -7.70 -12.96
N PRO A 233 8.12 -7.12 -13.92
CA PRO A 233 7.82 -5.78 -14.42
C PRO A 233 6.50 -5.80 -15.18
N ILE A 234 5.71 -4.75 -15.00
CA ILE A 234 4.48 -4.56 -15.76
C ILE A 234 4.85 -4.40 -17.25
N SER A 235 4.18 -5.13 -18.14
CA SER A 235 4.32 -4.90 -19.58
C SER A 235 3.71 -3.55 -19.97
N LEU A 236 4.51 -2.71 -20.62
CA LEU A 236 4.12 -1.37 -21.06
C LEU A 236 4.23 -1.22 -22.58
N ASP A 237 4.30 -2.35 -23.30
CA ASP A 237 4.47 -2.40 -24.77
C ASP A 237 3.25 -1.84 -25.51
N ASP A 238 2.07 -1.97 -24.92
CA ASP A 238 0.79 -1.47 -25.42
C ASP A 238 0.56 0.02 -25.10
N VAL A 239 1.42 0.65 -24.29
CA VAL A 239 1.26 2.05 -23.88
C VAL A 239 2.08 2.96 -24.79
N GLN A 240 1.39 3.83 -25.50
CA GLN A 240 2.01 4.89 -26.28
C GLN A 240 1.95 6.21 -25.48
N LEU A 241 3.06 6.93 -25.46
CA LEU A 241 3.15 8.28 -24.94
C LEU A 241 2.91 9.30 -26.04
N ASP A 242 2.33 10.43 -25.67
CA ASP A 242 2.20 11.56 -26.56
C ASP A 242 3.59 12.16 -26.88
N ASP A 243 3.76 12.76 -28.04
CA ASP A 243 5.06 13.29 -28.53
C ASP A 243 5.68 14.28 -27.51
N ASP A 244 4.87 15.17 -26.94
CA ASP A 244 5.32 16.12 -25.91
C ASP A 244 5.93 15.45 -24.67
N LEU A 245 5.47 14.25 -24.30
CA LEU A 245 6.03 13.48 -23.18
C LEU A 245 7.31 12.75 -23.58
N THR A 246 7.38 12.33 -24.84
CA THR A 246 8.59 11.72 -25.40
C THR A 246 9.74 12.74 -25.46
N ASP A 247 9.44 14.00 -25.78
CA ASP A 247 10.41 15.10 -25.80
C ASP A 247 11.01 15.41 -24.41
N LEU A 248 10.32 14.99 -23.31
CA LEU A 248 10.83 15.16 -21.94
C LEU A 248 11.82 14.08 -21.52
N GLN A 249 12.01 13.03 -22.31
CA GLN A 249 12.84 11.88 -21.96
C GLN A 249 14.23 12.27 -21.45
N GLU A 250 14.94 13.11 -22.22
CA GLU A 250 16.29 13.54 -21.84
C GLU A 250 16.31 14.38 -20.55
N ALA A 251 15.35 15.29 -20.40
CA ALA A 251 15.28 16.13 -19.21
C ALA A 251 15.00 15.31 -17.94
N ILE A 252 14.15 14.28 -18.06
CA ILE A 252 13.83 13.40 -16.92
C ILE A 252 15.02 12.50 -16.60
N ALA A 253 15.69 11.95 -17.63
CA ALA A 253 16.86 11.11 -17.47
C ALA A 253 18.05 11.89 -16.84
N GLU A 254 18.32 13.10 -17.33
CA GLU A 254 19.34 13.98 -16.74
C GLU A 254 19.03 14.29 -15.28
N ASN A 255 17.80 14.67 -14.95
CA ASN A 255 17.42 14.95 -13.56
C ASN A 255 17.50 13.68 -12.68
N ALA A 256 17.21 12.51 -13.18
CA ALA A 256 17.36 11.25 -12.44
C ALA A 256 18.84 10.99 -12.09
N HIS A 257 19.73 11.20 -13.05
CA HIS A 257 21.18 11.14 -12.83
C HIS A 257 21.65 12.17 -11.78
N GLU A 258 21.20 13.41 -11.86
CA GLU A 258 21.57 14.46 -10.89
C GLU A 258 21.10 14.11 -9.46
N ILE A 259 19.90 13.55 -9.31
CA ILE A 259 19.39 13.07 -8.02
C ILE A 259 20.28 11.92 -7.49
N TRP A 260 20.62 10.96 -8.35
CA TRP A 260 21.50 9.86 -8.01
C TRP A 260 22.89 10.37 -7.59
N ALA A 261 23.50 11.25 -8.40
CA ALA A 261 24.83 11.81 -8.14
C ALA A 261 24.86 12.59 -6.83
N LYS A 262 23.82 13.41 -6.57
CA LYS A 262 23.68 14.12 -5.29
C LYS A 262 23.63 13.16 -4.11
N ALA A 263 22.79 12.13 -4.17
CA ALA A 263 22.66 11.14 -3.11
C ALA A 263 23.99 10.38 -2.85
N ARG A 264 24.75 10.07 -3.92
CA ARG A 264 26.07 9.45 -3.83
C ARG A 264 27.08 10.40 -3.20
N THR A 265 27.08 11.67 -3.59
CA THR A 265 27.94 12.71 -2.97
C THR A 265 27.67 12.82 -1.48
N ASP A 266 26.41 12.88 -1.06
CA ASP A 266 26.00 12.95 0.36
C ASP A 266 26.46 11.71 1.15
N GLN A 267 26.62 10.56 0.49
CA GLN A 267 27.19 9.32 1.06
C GLN A 267 28.72 9.28 1.04
N GLY A 268 29.39 10.28 0.46
CA GLY A 268 30.84 10.38 0.37
C GLY A 268 31.47 9.64 -0.81
N TRP A 269 30.69 9.39 -1.88
CA TRP A 269 31.22 8.88 -3.13
C TRP A 269 31.92 9.98 -3.94
N THR A 270 32.95 9.59 -4.66
CA THR A 270 33.77 10.47 -5.50
C THR A 270 33.98 9.87 -6.88
N TYR A 271 34.36 10.73 -7.82
CA TYR A 271 34.76 10.30 -9.14
C TYR A 271 36.13 9.62 -9.11
N GLU A 272 36.23 8.42 -9.70
CA GLU A 272 37.47 7.77 -10.10
C GLU A 272 37.19 6.96 -11.37
N PRO A 273 38.19 6.77 -12.27
CA PRO A 273 37.98 6.06 -13.54
C PRO A 273 37.57 4.59 -13.38
N GLU A 274 37.91 3.97 -12.24
CA GLU A 274 37.56 2.59 -11.90
C GLU A 274 36.68 2.55 -10.68
N ARG A 275 35.61 1.74 -10.74
CA ARG A 275 34.68 1.59 -9.63
C ARG A 275 35.29 0.83 -8.45
N ASN A 276 35.20 1.39 -7.27
CA ASN A 276 35.63 0.78 -6.02
C ASN A 276 34.61 1.05 -4.90
N ASP A 277 33.77 0.05 -4.61
CA ASP A 277 32.70 0.19 -3.63
C ASP A 277 33.22 0.39 -2.19
N GLN A 278 34.40 -0.18 -1.85
CA GLN A 278 34.98 -0.03 -0.52
C GLN A 278 35.48 1.39 -0.26
N LYS A 279 35.98 2.04 -1.30
CA LYS A 279 36.43 3.43 -1.25
C LYS A 279 35.35 4.44 -1.62
N LYS A 280 34.18 3.96 -2.09
CA LYS A 280 33.10 4.78 -2.63
C LYS A 280 33.53 5.61 -3.84
N GLU A 281 34.17 4.97 -4.80
CA GLU A 281 34.66 5.56 -6.04
C GLU A 281 33.88 4.97 -7.22
N THR A 282 33.47 5.82 -8.18
CA THR A 282 32.79 5.37 -9.40
C THR A 282 33.06 6.31 -10.59
N PRO A 283 33.15 5.80 -11.83
CA PRO A 283 33.33 6.62 -13.01
C PRO A 283 32.09 7.43 -13.41
N ASP A 284 30.92 7.10 -12.82
CA ASP A 284 29.66 7.72 -13.18
C ASP A 284 29.38 9.05 -12.46
N MET A 285 30.26 9.46 -11.54
CA MET A 285 30.19 10.76 -10.84
C MET A 285 30.66 11.89 -11.77
N VAL A 286 29.97 12.05 -12.89
CA VAL A 286 30.21 13.06 -13.94
C VAL A 286 28.88 13.68 -14.36
N PRO A 287 28.87 14.88 -15.00
CA PRO A 287 27.64 15.42 -15.60
C PRO A 287 27.01 14.42 -16.59
N TYR A 288 25.66 14.38 -16.61
CA TYR A 288 24.92 13.47 -17.47
C TYR A 288 25.41 13.42 -18.92
N CYS A 289 25.75 14.56 -19.51
CA CYS A 289 26.27 14.64 -20.88
C CYS A 289 27.58 13.83 -21.09
N ASN A 290 28.36 13.61 -20.05
CA ASN A 290 29.64 12.89 -20.09
C ASN A 290 29.50 11.39 -19.73
N LEU A 291 28.31 10.93 -19.35
CA LEU A 291 28.07 9.51 -19.14
C LEU A 291 28.24 8.68 -20.41
N PRO A 292 28.66 7.42 -20.31
CA PRO A 292 28.56 6.46 -21.41
C PRO A 292 27.11 6.31 -21.89
N GLU A 293 26.90 6.05 -23.16
CA GLU A 293 25.55 5.86 -23.72
C GLU A 293 24.78 4.70 -23.06
N SER A 294 25.47 3.66 -22.58
CA SER A 294 24.85 2.57 -21.85
C SER A 294 24.15 3.04 -20.54
N GLU A 295 24.79 3.96 -19.81
CA GLU A 295 24.24 4.52 -18.58
C GLU A 295 23.10 5.48 -18.88
N LYS A 296 23.25 6.36 -19.88
CA LYS A 296 22.16 7.22 -20.35
C LYS A 296 20.95 6.44 -20.84
N LEU A 297 21.16 5.32 -21.53
CA LEU A 297 20.07 4.47 -22.01
C LEU A 297 19.25 3.90 -20.84
N TYR A 298 19.93 3.50 -19.76
CA TYR A 298 19.26 3.02 -18.55
C TYR A 298 18.37 4.12 -17.92
N ASP A 299 18.90 5.34 -17.75
CA ASP A 299 18.14 6.46 -17.18
C ASP A 299 16.96 6.86 -18.10
N ARG A 300 17.16 6.88 -19.42
CA ARG A 300 16.09 7.13 -20.41
C ARG A 300 14.99 6.07 -20.32
N GLU A 301 15.37 4.80 -20.25
CA GLU A 301 14.41 3.71 -20.18
C GLU A 301 13.58 3.81 -18.90
N MET A 302 14.21 4.03 -17.74
CA MET A 302 13.51 4.22 -16.47
C MET A 302 12.54 5.41 -16.51
N ALA A 303 12.94 6.52 -17.15
CA ALA A 303 12.09 7.69 -17.33
C ALA A 303 10.81 7.34 -18.13
N MET A 304 10.99 6.69 -19.28
CA MET A 304 9.87 6.35 -20.17
C MET A 304 8.97 5.29 -19.58
N GLN A 305 9.53 4.26 -18.93
CA GLN A 305 8.75 3.23 -18.24
C GLN A 305 7.90 3.84 -17.11
N THR A 306 8.43 4.82 -16.38
CA THR A 306 7.67 5.53 -15.34
C THR A 306 6.48 6.28 -15.92
N LEU A 307 6.65 7.05 -17.00
CA LEU A 307 5.56 7.78 -17.66
C LEU A 307 4.50 6.84 -18.22
N LYS A 308 4.93 5.76 -18.88
CA LYS A 308 4.03 4.72 -19.39
C LYS A 308 3.23 4.06 -18.28
N LEU A 309 3.87 3.75 -17.15
CA LEU A 309 3.19 3.15 -15.99
C LEU A 309 2.10 4.08 -15.44
N VAL A 310 2.40 5.37 -15.29
CA VAL A 310 1.41 6.37 -14.85
C VAL A 310 0.17 6.35 -15.77
N LYS A 311 0.41 6.34 -17.11
CA LYS A 311 -0.68 6.28 -18.09
C LYS A 311 -1.45 4.95 -18.04
N LYS A 312 -0.77 3.81 -17.90
CA LYS A 312 -1.39 2.48 -17.79
C LYS A 312 -2.27 2.36 -16.56
N LEU A 313 -1.89 2.99 -15.45
CA LEU A 313 -2.67 3.02 -14.22
C LEU A 313 -3.87 4.00 -14.26
N GLY A 314 -4.18 4.58 -15.42
CA GLY A 314 -5.38 5.40 -15.65
C GLY A 314 -5.21 6.88 -15.32
N PHE A 315 -3.98 7.36 -15.10
CA PHE A 315 -3.71 8.78 -14.91
C PHE A 315 -3.47 9.49 -16.24
N GLU A 316 -3.85 10.75 -16.32
CA GLU A 316 -3.51 11.63 -17.43
C GLU A 316 -2.38 12.57 -17.01
N ILE A 317 -1.40 12.73 -17.92
CA ILE A 317 -0.35 13.73 -17.81
C ILE A 317 -0.65 14.82 -18.81
N ARG A 318 -0.85 16.06 -18.35
CA ARG A 318 -1.19 17.21 -19.21
C ARG A 318 -0.15 18.30 -19.02
N LYS A 319 0.28 18.89 -20.14
CA LYS A 319 1.04 20.14 -20.13
C LYS A 319 0.10 21.30 -19.76
N ILE A 320 0.51 22.14 -18.83
CA ILE A 320 -0.27 23.30 -18.34
C ILE A 320 0.10 24.53 -19.17
#